data_2adefe9fc43bbe4f5b659d9436247b49
#
_entry.id   2adefe9fc43bbe4f5b659d9436247b49
#
_cell.length_a   1.000
_cell.length_b   1.000
_cell.length_c   1.000
_cell.angle_alpha   90.00
_cell.angle_beta   90.00
_cell.angle_gamma   90.00
#
_symmetry.space_group_name_H-M   'P 1'
#
loop_
_entity.id
_entity.type
_entity.pdbx_description
1 polymer ?
#
loop_
_entity_poly.entity_id
_entity_poly.type
_entity_poly.pdbx_seq_one_letter_code
_entity_poly.pdbx_strand_id
1 'polypeptide(L)'
;MFSKETYVQRRALLKKSLGSGILLFLGNDDMGLNYEDNTFRYRQDSSFLYYFGLSFAGLSAVIDIDNDKDIVFGDELTIDHIVWMGTQPTLKEKSERVGITCTLPSDSLTEYLHKAVQKGQTIHYLPPYRAEHKLKLQEWLGIPLGRQEGSVDFIRAIVKQRSYKSEEEIAEIERACNITADMHIAAMKMLRPGMKEYEVASAIQAVAFAAGGDLSFPT
;
A
#
# COMPACT_ATOMS: atom_id res chain seq x y z
N MET A 1 5.80 -9.90 5.72
CA MET A 1 6.49 -9.38 4.50
C MET A 1 6.97 -10.59 3.72
N PHE A 2 6.70 -10.65 2.42
CA PHE A 2 7.20 -11.71 1.54
C PHE A 2 8.71 -11.57 1.28
N SER A 3 9.29 -12.53 0.57
CA SER A 3 10.70 -12.46 0.19
C SER A 3 10.98 -11.31 -0.79
N LYS A 4 12.21 -10.86 -0.86
CA LYS A 4 12.67 -9.84 -1.82
C LYS A 4 12.35 -10.27 -3.26
N GLU A 5 12.59 -11.51 -3.56
CA GLU A 5 12.41 -12.13 -4.86
C GLU A 5 10.94 -12.06 -5.32
N THR A 6 10.00 -12.24 -4.40
CA THR A 6 8.56 -12.13 -4.67
C THR A 6 8.20 -10.74 -5.19
N TYR A 7 8.68 -9.68 -4.55
CA TYR A 7 8.41 -8.31 -5.01
C TYR A 7 9.08 -7.98 -6.34
N VAL A 8 10.33 -8.42 -6.53
CA VAL A 8 11.05 -8.26 -7.81
C VAL A 8 10.30 -8.95 -8.94
N GLN A 9 9.87 -10.20 -8.75
CA GLN A 9 9.13 -10.96 -9.75
C GLN A 9 7.78 -10.31 -10.08
N ARG A 10 7.04 -9.82 -9.06
CA ARG A 10 5.76 -9.13 -9.27
C ARG A 10 5.91 -7.90 -10.17
N ARG A 11 6.92 -7.06 -9.90
CA ARG A 11 7.20 -5.88 -10.73
C ARG A 11 7.68 -6.26 -12.14
N ALA A 12 8.52 -7.26 -12.27
CA ALA A 12 8.98 -7.75 -13.57
C ALA A 12 7.82 -8.28 -14.46
N LEU A 13 6.90 -9.04 -13.88
CA LEU A 13 5.70 -9.51 -14.57
C LEU A 13 4.79 -8.36 -14.99
N LEU A 14 4.65 -7.34 -14.14
CA LEU A 14 3.84 -6.17 -14.44
C LEU A 14 4.44 -5.35 -15.59
N LYS A 15 5.76 -5.10 -15.57
CA LYS A 15 6.49 -4.45 -16.69
C LYS A 15 6.24 -5.17 -18.00
N LYS A 16 6.37 -6.50 -18.00
CA LYS A 16 6.14 -7.33 -19.19
C LYS A 16 4.71 -7.25 -19.70
N SER A 17 3.73 -7.06 -18.83
CA SER A 17 2.30 -7.02 -19.18
C SER A 17 1.89 -5.73 -19.89
N LEU A 18 2.58 -4.61 -19.63
CA LEU A 18 2.25 -3.29 -20.18
C LEU A 18 3.21 -2.86 -21.31
N GLY A 19 4.46 -3.26 -21.24
CA GLY A 19 5.45 -3.07 -22.28
C GLY A 19 6.15 -1.72 -22.31
N SER A 20 5.50 -0.60 -21.95
CA SER A 20 6.10 0.75 -21.96
C SER A 20 5.41 1.69 -20.99
N GLY A 21 6.03 2.86 -20.73
CA GLY A 21 5.48 3.95 -19.94
C GLY A 21 5.87 3.90 -18.46
N ILE A 22 5.27 4.79 -17.70
CA ILE A 22 5.45 4.97 -16.26
C ILE A 22 4.23 4.39 -15.53
N LEU A 23 4.46 3.49 -14.58
CA LEU A 23 3.43 3.00 -13.68
C LEU A 23 3.54 3.75 -12.36
N LEU A 24 2.60 4.64 -12.08
CA LEU A 24 2.56 5.42 -10.86
C LEU A 24 1.70 4.71 -9.81
N PHE A 25 2.28 4.48 -8.64
CA PHE A 25 1.63 3.95 -7.47
C PHE A 25 1.61 4.99 -6.35
N LEU A 26 0.44 5.24 -5.83
CA LEU A 26 0.22 6.13 -4.70
C LEU A 26 0.15 5.30 -3.42
N GLY A 27 1.05 5.55 -2.49
CA GLY A 27 0.93 5.07 -1.11
C GLY A 27 -0.03 5.96 -0.34
N ASN A 28 -0.62 5.39 0.72
CA ASN A 28 -1.49 6.15 1.61
C ASN A 28 -0.66 7.04 2.54
N ASP A 29 -1.26 8.15 2.95
CA ASP A 29 -0.75 9.01 4.00
C ASP A 29 -1.44 8.69 5.33
N ASP A 30 -0.85 9.14 6.44
CA ASP A 30 -1.53 9.16 7.74
C ASP A 30 -2.72 10.11 7.67
N MET A 31 -3.79 9.76 8.35
CA MET A 31 -5.00 10.55 8.41
C MET A 31 -5.30 10.94 9.86
N GLY A 32 -5.34 12.22 10.14
CA GLY A 32 -5.70 12.74 11.45
C GLY A 32 -7.14 12.40 11.84
N LEU A 33 -7.34 12.01 13.08
CA LEU A 33 -8.64 11.69 13.68
C LEU A 33 -9.36 12.97 14.13
N ASN A 34 -8.68 13.79 14.94
CA ASN A 34 -9.17 15.05 15.48
C ASN A 34 -8.10 16.16 15.49
N TYR A 35 -6.84 15.82 15.31
CA TYR A 35 -5.73 16.72 15.04
C TYR A 35 -4.56 15.93 14.41
N GLU A 36 -3.51 16.61 13.98
CA GLU A 36 -2.46 16.08 13.09
C GLU A 36 -1.76 14.84 13.63
N ASP A 37 -1.34 14.84 14.90
CA ASP A 37 -0.57 13.74 15.50
C ASP A 37 -1.44 12.58 16.02
N ASN A 38 -2.77 12.77 16.12
CA ASN A 38 -3.69 11.72 16.53
C ASN A 38 -4.32 11.08 15.29
N THR A 39 -3.66 10.09 14.73
CA THR A 39 -4.05 9.47 13.45
C THR A 39 -4.92 8.24 13.65
N PHE A 40 -5.73 7.95 12.63
CA PHE A 40 -6.28 6.60 12.46
C PHE A 40 -5.16 5.58 12.31
N ARG A 41 -5.45 4.33 12.64
CA ARG A 41 -4.51 3.24 12.40
C ARG A 41 -4.12 3.22 10.91
N TYR A 42 -2.82 3.30 10.63
CA TYR A 42 -2.31 3.33 9.29
C TYR A 42 -2.59 2.03 8.53
N ARG A 43 -3.02 2.16 7.29
CA ARG A 43 -3.14 1.05 6.34
C ARG A 43 -2.66 1.50 4.96
N GLN A 44 -1.70 0.77 4.43
CA GLN A 44 -1.16 1.04 3.10
C GLN A 44 -2.16 0.68 2.01
N ASP A 45 -2.08 1.38 0.86
CA ASP A 45 -2.79 0.99 -0.35
C ASP A 45 -2.44 -0.45 -0.74
N SER A 46 -3.47 -1.22 -1.07
CA SER A 46 -3.30 -2.66 -1.29
C SER A 46 -2.46 -3.00 -2.53
N SER A 47 -2.52 -2.17 -3.58
CA SER A 47 -1.70 -2.38 -4.78
C SER A 47 -0.27 -1.94 -4.54
N PHE A 48 -0.09 -0.80 -3.84
CA PHE A 48 1.24 -0.37 -3.40
C PHE A 48 1.91 -1.46 -2.53
N LEU A 49 1.19 -1.97 -1.52
CA LEU A 49 1.71 -3.02 -0.64
C LEU A 49 2.07 -4.30 -1.40
N TYR A 50 1.25 -4.68 -2.39
CA TYR A 50 1.48 -5.89 -3.19
C TYR A 50 2.78 -5.82 -4.00
N TYR A 51 3.10 -4.68 -4.60
CA TYR A 51 4.27 -4.52 -5.46
C TYR A 51 5.53 -4.05 -4.75
N PHE A 52 5.39 -3.34 -3.63
CA PHE A 52 6.50 -2.68 -2.94
C PHE A 52 6.73 -3.18 -1.51
N GLY A 53 5.76 -3.84 -0.87
CA GLY A 53 5.93 -4.42 0.46
C GLY A 53 6.22 -3.42 1.60
N LEU A 54 6.16 -2.12 1.32
CA LEU A 54 6.44 -1.05 2.28
C LEU A 54 5.12 -0.56 2.90
N SER A 55 4.99 -0.68 4.23
CA SER A 55 3.77 -0.37 4.96
C SER A 55 3.98 0.76 5.95
N PHE A 56 4.25 1.96 5.43
CA PHE A 56 4.31 3.22 6.19
C PHE A 56 3.88 4.39 5.28
N ALA A 57 3.52 5.51 5.90
CA ALA A 57 2.94 6.67 5.24
C ALA A 57 3.94 7.46 4.39
N GLY A 58 3.43 8.36 3.55
CA GLY A 58 4.22 9.35 2.82
C GLY A 58 4.99 8.80 1.62
N LEU A 59 4.62 7.62 1.11
CA LEU A 59 5.31 7.00 -0.02
C LEU A 59 4.53 7.16 -1.32
N SER A 60 5.30 7.29 -2.39
CA SER A 60 4.86 7.04 -3.76
C SER A 60 5.90 6.19 -4.47
N ALA A 61 5.51 5.50 -5.53
CA ALA A 61 6.46 4.71 -6.29
C ALA A 61 6.20 4.77 -7.79
N VAL A 62 7.26 4.61 -8.54
CA VAL A 62 7.26 4.58 -10.00
C VAL A 62 7.95 3.32 -10.47
N ILE A 63 7.31 2.61 -11.40
CA ILE A 63 7.97 1.63 -12.26
C ILE A 63 8.11 2.27 -13.63
N ASP A 64 9.31 2.67 -13.99
CA ASP A 64 9.64 3.23 -15.30
C ASP A 64 10.06 2.09 -16.22
N ILE A 65 9.12 1.65 -17.05
CA ILE A 65 9.32 0.49 -17.92
C ILE A 65 10.38 0.79 -19.01
N ASP A 66 10.32 1.98 -19.57
CA ASP A 66 11.18 2.36 -20.69
C ASP A 66 12.65 2.49 -20.30
N ASN A 67 12.92 2.86 -19.03
CA ASN A 67 14.27 2.97 -18.48
C ASN A 67 14.65 1.81 -17.55
N ASP A 68 13.78 0.82 -17.39
CA ASP A 68 13.93 -0.33 -16.48
C ASP A 68 14.32 0.06 -15.05
N LYS A 69 13.57 1.02 -14.47
CA LYS A 69 13.81 1.52 -13.12
C LYS A 69 12.60 1.35 -12.22
N ASP A 70 12.85 0.85 -11.03
CA ASP A 70 11.89 0.86 -9.92
C ASP A 70 12.36 1.90 -8.90
N ILE A 71 11.53 2.89 -8.61
CA ILE A 71 11.87 4.04 -7.77
C ILE A 71 10.82 4.19 -6.67
N VAL A 72 11.28 4.37 -5.44
CA VAL A 72 10.42 4.79 -4.33
C VAL A 72 10.72 6.24 -3.99
N PHE A 73 9.68 7.03 -3.88
CA PHE A 73 9.71 8.42 -3.45
C PHE A 73 9.19 8.50 -2.02
N GLY A 74 9.93 9.18 -1.16
CA GLY A 74 9.58 9.39 0.24
C GLY A 74 10.70 10.11 0.96
N ASP A 75 10.42 10.56 2.18
CA ASP A 75 11.36 11.35 2.94
C ASP A 75 11.96 10.53 4.09
N GLU A 76 13.18 10.85 4.46
CA GLU A 76 13.82 10.28 5.62
C GLU A 76 13.25 10.91 6.91
N LEU A 77 13.32 10.16 8.00
CA LEU A 77 12.84 10.64 9.28
C LEU A 77 13.64 11.86 9.75
N THR A 78 12.93 12.87 10.20
CA THR A 78 13.53 14.04 10.85
C THR A 78 14.07 13.70 12.23
N ILE A 79 14.88 14.59 12.81
CA ILE A 79 15.38 14.44 14.18
C ILE A 79 14.22 14.33 15.19
N ASP A 80 13.15 15.10 14.98
CA ASP A 80 11.98 15.07 15.85
C ASP A 80 11.31 13.69 15.83
N HIS A 81 11.15 13.09 14.65
CA HIS A 81 10.63 11.72 14.55
C HIS A 81 11.53 10.70 15.27
N ILE A 82 12.86 10.86 15.19
CA ILE A 82 13.80 9.98 15.87
C ILE A 82 13.70 10.13 17.40
N VAL A 83 13.48 11.35 17.89
CA VAL A 83 13.27 11.62 19.33
C VAL A 83 12.03 10.89 19.86
N TRP A 84 10.93 10.88 19.09
CA TRP A 84 9.67 10.23 19.48
C TRP A 84 9.65 8.73 19.30
N MET A 85 10.19 8.22 18.18
CA MET A 85 10.04 6.83 17.77
C MET A 85 11.34 6.02 17.88
N GLY A 86 12.46 6.63 18.24
CA GLY A 86 13.78 6.01 18.19
C GLY A 86 14.32 5.90 16.76
N THR A 87 15.55 5.42 16.65
CA THR A 87 16.23 5.23 15.35
C THR A 87 15.52 4.16 14.54
N GLN A 88 15.15 4.47 13.32
CA GLN A 88 14.53 3.56 12.36
C GLN A 88 15.45 3.34 11.17
N PRO A 89 15.33 2.20 10.45
CA PRO A 89 16.02 2.02 9.17
C PRO A 89 15.65 3.12 8.18
N THR A 90 16.62 3.56 7.40
CA THR A 90 16.43 4.56 6.34
C THR A 90 15.45 4.08 5.26
N LEU A 91 14.91 5.00 4.47
CA LEU A 91 14.07 4.66 3.31
C LEU A 91 14.81 3.71 2.36
N LYS A 92 16.10 3.99 2.12
CA LYS A 92 16.96 3.15 1.29
C LYS A 92 17.06 1.71 1.83
N GLU A 93 17.39 1.55 3.10
CA GLU A 93 17.51 0.22 3.74
C GLU A 93 16.19 -0.56 3.70
N LYS A 94 15.06 0.12 3.92
CA LYS A 94 13.72 -0.49 3.80
C LYS A 94 13.43 -0.92 2.36
N SER A 95 13.76 -0.08 1.37
CA SER A 95 13.53 -0.33 -0.05
C SER A 95 14.43 -1.46 -0.60
N GLU A 96 15.67 -1.58 -0.15
CA GLU A 96 16.58 -2.66 -0.54
C GLU A 96 16.06 -4.04 -0.11
N ARG A 97 15.32 -4.14 1.00
CA ARG A 97 14.68 -5.39 1.45
C ARG A 97 13.62 -5.91 0.49
N VAL A 98 13.07 -5.05 -0.36
CA VAL A 98 12.08 -5.40 -1.39
C VAL A 98 12.62 -5.28 -2.81
N GLY A 99 13.96 -5.18 -2.93
CA GLY A 99 14.67 -5.19 -4.21
C GLY A 99 14.61 -3.89 -5.00
N ILE A 100 14.48 -2.76 -4.30
CA ILE A 100 14.54 -1.43 -4.90
C ILE A 100 15.80 -0.73 -4.39
N THR A 101 16.64 -0.28 -5.31
CA THR A 101 17.91 0.38 -5.03
C THR A 101 17.88 1.90 -5.26
N CYS A 102 16.83 2.38 -5.93
CA CYS A 102 16.65 3.80 -6.22
C CYS A 102 15.56 4.39 -5.33
N THR A 103 15.96 5.30 -4.45
CA THR A 103 15.03 6.09 -3.62
C THR A 103 15.30 7.57 -3.87
N LEU A 104 14.24 8.36 -3.90
CA LEU A 104 14.31 9.82 -4.12
C LEU A 104 13.40 10.53 -3.11
N PRO A 105 13.71 11.80 -2.77
CA PRO A 105 12.82 12.63 -1.97
C PRO A 105 11.42 12.75 -2.58
N SER A 106 10.41 12.89 -1.74
CA SER A 106 9.00 12.97 -2.17
C SER A 106 8.73 14.13 -3.13
N ASP A 107 9.38 15.28 -2.94
CA ASP A 107 9.25 16.47 -3.78
C ASP A 107 9.77 16.30 -5.21
N SER A 108 10.69 15.35 -5.41
CA SER A 108 11.26 15.05 -6.73
C SER A 108 10.30 14.35 -7.69
N LEU A 109 9.18 13.81 -7.19
CA LEU A 109 8.25 13.02 -8.00
C LEU A 109 7.59 13.86 -9.10
N THR A 110 7.13 15.05 -8.77
CA THR A 110 6.45 15.94 -9.75
C THR A 110 7.36 16.24 -10.93
N GLU A 111 8.61 16.60 -10.65
CA GLU A 111 9.58 16.87 -11.71
C GLU A 111 9.90 15.61 -12.54
N TYR A 112 10.00 14.45 -11.87
CA TYR A 112 10.21 13.17 -12.56
C TYR A 112 9.08 12.86 -13.55
N LEU A 113 7.83 13.00 -13.12
CA LEU A 113 6.65 12.77 -13.97
C LEU A 113 6.55 13.78 -15.13
N HIS A 114 6.82 15.05 -14.87
CA HIS A 114 6.83 16.07 -15.92
C HIS A 114 7.90 15.78 -16.99
N LYS A 115 9.10 15.39 -16.59
CA LYS A 115 10.19 15.00 -17.51
C LYS A 115 9.78 13.77 -18.35
N ALA A 116 9.08 12.79 -17.74
CA ALA A 116 8.59 11.62 -18.46
C ALA A 116 7.55 12.02 -19.51
N VAL A 117 6.60 12.87 -19.17
CA VAL A 117 5.58 13.40 -20.12
C VAL A 117 6.24 14.17 -21.26
N GLN A 118 7.24 15.02 -20.97
CA GLN A 118 7.99 15.77 -22.01
C GLN A 118 8.73 14.84 -22.99
N LYS A 119 9.14 13.65 -22.52
CA LYS A 119 9.76 12.62 -23.38
C LYS A 119 8.73 11.75 -24.12
N GLY A 120 7.45 12.01 -23.97
CA GLY A 120 6.38 11.27 -24.62
C GLY A 120 6.00 9.96 -23.92
N GLN A 121 6.45 9.72 -22.68
CA GLN A 121 6.06 8.55 -21.91
C GLN A 121 4.61 8.69 -21.42
N THR A 122 3.85 7.61 -21.50
CA THR A 122 2.50 7.55 -20.92
C THR A 122 2.58 7.30 -19.43
N ILE A 123 1.85 8.07 -18.63
CA ILE A 123 1.73 7.83 -17.19
C ILE A 123 0.48 7.00 -16.93
N HIS A 124 0.68 5.79 -16.45
CA HIS A 124 -0.38 4.88 -16.01
C HIS A 124 -0.58 5.01 -14.50
N TYR A 125 -1.82 5.14 -14.06
CA TYR A 125 -2.18 5.20 -12.64
C TYR A 125 -3.50 4.44 -12.40
N LEU A 126 -3.74 4.05 -11.14
CA LEU A 126 -4.97 3.40 -10.72
C LEU A 126 -6.03 4.46 -10.35
N PRO A 127 -7.33 4.17 -10.51
CA PRO A 127 -8.38 5.11 -10.12
C PRO A 127 -8.30 5.39 -8.61
N PRO A 128 -8.14 6.67 -8.22
CA PRO A 128 -7.98 7.02 -6.82
C PRO A 128 -9.32 6.91 -6.07
N TYR A 129 -9.35 6.18 -4.97
CA TYR A 129 -10.51 6.12 -4.07
C TYR A 129 -10.41 7.11 -2.90
N ARG A 130 -9.21 7.57 -2.55
CA ARG A 130 -8.96 8.53 -1.46
C ARG A 130 -8.91 9.96 -2.00
N ALA A 131 -9.39 10.91 -1.19
CA ALA A 131 -9.41 12.32 -1.57
C ALA A 131 -8.00 12.90 -1.79
N GLU A 132 -7.06 12.55 -0.90
CA GLU A 132 -5.66 12.97 -0.99
C GLU A 132 -4.99 12.47 -2.28
N HIS A 133 -5.28 11.26 -2.73
CA HIS A 133 -4.75 10.74 -4.00
C HIS A 133 -5.32 11.50 -5.20
N LYS A 134 -6.58 11.93 -5.13
CA LYS A 134 -7.19 12.76 -6.18
C LYS A 134 -6.51 14.12 -6.27
N LEU A 135 -6.21 14.74 -5.14
CA LEU A 135 -5.50 16.02 -5.09
C LEU A 135 -4.08 15.89 -5.61
N LYS A 136 -3.35 14.85 -5.21
CA LYS A 136 -2.00 14.55 -5.71
C LYS A 136 -1.97 14.38 -7.23
N LEU A 137 -2.91 13.61 -7.81
CA LEU A 137 -2.99 13.44 -9.27
C LEU A 137 -3.33 14.74 -10.01
N GLN A 138 -4.17 15.60 -9.43
CA GLN A 138 -4.43 16.92 -9.99
C GLN A 138 -3.18 17.80 -9.94
N GLU A 139 -2.48 17.82 -8.82
CA GLU A 139 -1.26 18.62 -8.63
C GLU A 139 -0.12 18.16 -9.55
N TRP A 140 0.14 16.86 -9.58
CA TRP A 140 1.30 16.29 -10.29
C TRP A 140 1.11 16.15 -11.80
N LEU A 141 -0.10 15.87 -12.25
CA LEU A 141 -0.41 15.55 -13.64
C LEU A 141 -1.42 16.50 -14.28
N GLY A 142 -1.95 17.46 -13.53
CA GLY A 142 -2.98 18.39 -14.02
C GLY A 142 -4.32 17.72 -14.36
N ILE A 143 -4.58 16.50 -13.87
CA ILE A 143 -5.79 15.75 -14.18
C ILE A 143 -6.93 16.25 -13.29
N PRO A 144 -8.01 16.86 -13.86
CA PRO A 144 -9.08 17.42 -13.06
C PRO A 144 -9.78 16.38 -12.19
N LEU A 145 -10.25 16.81 -11.01
CA LEU A 145 -11.14 16.01 -10.15
C LEU A 145 -12.37 15.57 -10.97
N GLY A 146 -12.74 14.30 -10.83
CA GLY A 146 -13.86 13.71 -11.59
C GLY A 146 -13.52 13.15 -12.97
N ARG A 147 -12.27 13.29 -13.43
CA ARG A 147 -11.75 12.68 -14.67
C ARG A 147 -10.59 11.72 -14.43
N GLN A 148 -10.45 11.23 -13.21
CA GLN A 148 -9.35 10.38 -12.79
C GLN A 148 -9.75 8.88 -12.80
N GLU A 149 -10.12 8.40 -13.97
CA GLU A 149 -10.63 7.04 -14.16
C GLU A 149 -9.56 5.96 -14.13
N GLY A 150 -8.28 6.37 -14.22
CA GLY A 150 -7.15 5.45 -14.27
C GLY A 150 -6.95 4.80 -15.63
N SER A 151 -5.85 4.04 -15.75
CA SER A 151 -5.46 3.39 -17.00
C SER A 151 -6.03 1.97 -17.07
N VAL A 152 -6.93 1.71 -18.00
CA VAL A 152 -7.65 0.43 -18.14
C VAL A 152 -6.69 -0.77 -18.27
N ASP A 153 -5.65 -0.64 -19.10
CA ASP A 153 -4.69 -1.73 -19.28
C ASP A 153 -3.87 -2.00 -18.02
N PHE A 154 -3.54 -0.95 -17.28
CA PHE A 154 -2.87 -1.08 -15.98
C PHE A 154 -3.76 -1.78 -14.95
N ILE A 155 -5.03 -1.39 -14.87
CA ILE A 155 -6.03 -2.06 -14.02
C ILE A 155 -6.13 -3.55 -14.37
N ARG A 156 -6.28 -3.87 -15.67
CA ARG A 156 -6.39 -5.26 -16.14
C ARG A 156 -5.14 -6.09 -15.82
N ALA A 157 -3.95 -5.53 -16.00
CA ALA A 157 -2.69 -6.20 -15.69
C ALA A 157 -2.60 -6.54 -14.20
N ILE A 158 -2.93 -5.59 -13.31
CA ILE A 158 -2.95 -5.81 -11.86
C ILE A 158 -4.01 -6.84 -11.47
N VAL A 159 -5.23 -6.72 -11.97
CA VAL A 159 -6.32 -7.67 -11.68
C VAL A 159 -5.91 -9.08 -12.11
N LYS A 160 -5.40 -9.25 -13.33
CA LYS A 160 -4.93 -10.55 -13.82
C LYS A 160 -3.87 -11.16 -12.92
N GLN A 161 -2.87 -10.38 -12.52
CA GLN A 161 -1.77 -10.86 -11.68
C GLN A 161 -2.23 -11.21 -10.26
N ARG A 162 -3.09 -10.40 -9.64
CA ARG A 162 -3.60 -10.62 -8.28
C ARG A 162 -4.71 -11.67 -8.19
N SER A 163 -5.33 -12.03 -9.31
CA SER A 163 -6.37 -13.08 -9.34
C SER A 163 -5.80 -14.47 -9.04
N TYR A 164 -4.57 -14.73 -9.43
CA TYR A 164 -3.87 -15.98 -9.14
C TYR A 164 -2.92 -15.78 -7.96
N LYS A 165 -3.06 -16.61 -6.94
CA LYS A 165 -2.28 -16.52 -5.69
C LYS A 165 -1.07 -17.43 -5.78
N SER A 166 0.08 -16.93 -5.29
CA SER A 166 1.25 -17.77 -5.06
C SER A 166 1.06 -18.65 -3.82
N GLU A 167 1.93 -19.66 -3.67
CA GLU A 167 1.92 -20.51 -2.47
C GLU A 167 2.13 -19.71 -1.17
N GLU A 168 3.01 -18.70 -1.20
CA GLU A 168 3.22 -17.80 -0.07
C GLU A 168 1.96 -16.99 0.27
N GLU A 169 1.22 -16.51 -0.74
CA GLU A 169 -0.04 -15.78 -0.55
C GLU A 169 -1.12 -16.72 -0.01
N ILE A 170 -1.20 -17.96 -0.50
CA ILE A 170 -2.14 -18.96 0.00
C ILE A 170 -1.88 -19.24 1.48
N ALA A 171 -0.63 -19.44 1.87
CA ALA A 171 -0.27 -19.69 3.27
C ALA A 171 -0.71 -18.55 4.21
N GLU A 172 -0.52 -17.29 3.80
CA GLU A 172 -0.97 -16.13 4.59
C GLU A 172 -2.51 -16.01 4.62
N ILE A 173 -3.20 -16.32 3.52
CA ILE A 173 -4.66 -16.34 3.47
C ILE A 173 -5.21 -17.43 4.40
N GLU A 174 -4.65 -18.63 4.37
CA GLU A 174 -5.07 -19.74 5.25
C GLU A 174 -4.85 -19.39 6.73
N ARG A 175 -3.71 -18.74 7.06
CA ARG A 175 -3.46 -18.24 8.41
C ARG A 175 -4.55 -17.24 8.83
N ALA A 176 -4.89 -16.29 7.98
CA ALA A 176 -5.94 -15.31 8.26
C ALA A 176 -7.33 -15.96 8.39
N CYS A 177 -7.63 -16.96 7.56
CA CYS A 177 -8.87 -17.74 7.65
C CYS A 177 -8.97 -18.51 8.97
N ASN A 178 -7.88 -19.10 9.45
CA ASN A 178 -7.84 -19.81 10.74
C ASN A 178 -8.13 -18.85 11.91
N ILE A 179 -7.49 -17.67 11.90
CA ILE A 179 -7.75 -16.62 12.91
C ILE A 179 -9.25 -16.22 12.87
N THR A 180 -9.79 -16.01 11.67
CA THR A 180 -11.20 -15.67 11.50
C THR A 180 -12.13 -16.77 12.02
N ALA A 181 -11.81 -18.04 11.78
CA ALA A 181 -12.53 -19.18 12.33
C ALA A 181 -12.53 -19.16 13.87
N ASP A 182 -11.37 -18.90 14.49
CA ASP A 182 -11.25 -18.77 15.95
C ASP A 182 -12.10 -17.61 16.51
N MET A 183 -12.14 -16.46 15.80
CA MET A 183 -13.01 -15.33 16.15
C MET A 183 -14.49 -15.75 16.16
N HIS A 184 -14.95 -16.46 15.12
CA HIS A 184 -16.34 -16.95 15.05
C HIS A 184 -16.65 -17.96 16.15
N ILE A 185 -15.74 -18.91 16.41
CA ILE A 185 -15.88 -19.88 17.48
C ILE A 185 -15.95 -19.20 18.84
N ALA A 186 -15.11 -18.19 19.09
CA ALA A 186 -15.15 -17.40 20.32
C ALA A 186 -16.51 -16.72 20.52
N ALA A 187 -17.03 -16.06 19.47
CA ALA A 187 -18.37 -15.45 19.50
C ALA A 187 -19.47 -16.47 19.85
N MET A 188 -19.49 -17.61 19.16
CA MET A 188 -20.48 -18.67 19.41
C MET A 188 -20.41 -19.22 20.83
N LYS A 189 -19.21 -19.36 21.41
CA LYS A 189 -19.04 -19.89 22.78
C LYS A 189 -19.44 -18.90 23.87
N MET A 190 -19.26 -17.59 23.63
CA MET A 190 -19.45 -16.57 24.67
C MET A 190 -20.87 -15.99 24.69
N LEU A 191 -21.57 -15.98 23.55
CA LEU A 191 -22.85 -15.30 23.41
C LEU A 191 -23.89 -15.83 24.40
N ARG A 192 -24.56 -14.93 25.14
CA ARG A 192 -25.63 -15.21 26.10
C ARG A 192 -26.72 -14.15 25.97
N PRO A 193 -27.97 -14.51 26.26
CA PRO A 193 -29.07 -13.53 26.35
C PRO A 193 -28.70 -12.39 27.30
N GLY A 194 -28.96 -11.16 26.86
CA GLY A 194 -28.69 -9.95 27.64
C GLY A 194 -27.32 -9.31 27.41
N MET A 195 -26.39 -9.96 26.72
CA MET A 195 -25.13 -9.35 26.32
C MET A 195 -25.36 -8.21 25.32
N LYS A 196 -24.49 -7.21 25.41
CA LYS A 196 -24.45 -6.09 24.48
C LYS A 196 -23.50 -6.40 23.32
N GLU A 197 -23.80 -5.85 22.14
CA GLU A 197 -23.00 -6.05 20.93
C GLU A 197 -21.50 -5.74 21.13
N TYR A 198 -21.18 -4.65 21.82
CA TYR A 198 -19.79 -4.24 22.07
C TYR A 198 -19.01 -5.26 22.93
N GLU A 199 -19.67 -6.01 23.81
CA GLU A 199 -19.02 -7.05 24.63
C GLU A 199 -18.55 -8.21 23.76
N VAL A 200 -19.38 -8.63 22.80
CA VAL A 200 -19.05 -9.68 21.83
C VAL A 200 -17.99 -9.15 20.84
N ALA A 201 -18.20 -7.97 20.28
CA ALA A 201 -17.27 -7.36 19.34
C ALA A 201 -15.85 -7.21 19.95
N SER A 202 -15.74 -6.71 21.17
CA SER A 202 -14.45 -6.57 21.86
C SER A 202 -13.73 -7.90 22.04
N ALA A 203 -14.46 -8.96 22.39
CA ALA A 203 -13.86 -10.26 22.61
C ALA A 203 -13.35 -10.91 21.32
N ILE A 204 -14.10 -10.83 20.22
CA ILE A 204 -13.66 -11.37 18.94
C ILE A 204 -12.52 -10.56 18.32
N GLN A 205 -12.50 -9.24 18.50
CA GLN A 205 -11.36 -8.41 18.10
C GLN A 205 -10.07 -8.78 18.87
N ALA A 206 -10.21 -9.06 20.17
CA ALA A 206 -9.08 -9.49 20.98
C ALA A 206 -8.42 -10.77 20.43
N VAL A 207 -9.19 -11.70 19.88
CA VAL A 207 -8.66 -12.90 19.23
C VAL A 207 -7.79 -12.55 18.02
N ALA A 208 -8.25 -11.64 17.14
CA ALA A 208 -7.47 -11.21 15.98
C ALA A 208 -6.16 -10.52 16.39
N PHE A 209 -6.23 -9.60 17.35
CA PHE A 209 -5.05 -8.85 17.80
C PHE A 209 -4.05 -9.72 18.55
N ALA A 210 -4.52 -10.65 19.38
CA ALA A 210 -3.65 -11.62 20.08
C ALA A 210 -2.91 -12.55 19.11
N ALA A 211 -3.50 -12.84 17.96
CA ALA A 211 -2.87 -13.60 16.89
C ALA A 211 -1.90 -12.78 16.02
N GLY A 212 -1.68 -11.49 16.33
CA GLY A 212 -0.83 -10.58 15.57
C GLY A 212 -1.45 -10.09 14.26
N GLY A 213 -2.77 -10.26 14.12
CA GLY A 213 -3.55 -9.80 12.97
C GLY A 213 -4.16 -8.41 13.19
N ASP A 214 -4.95 -8.02 12.21
CA ASP A 214 -5.77 -6.82 12.23
C ASP A 214 -7.09 -7.08 11.53
N LEU A 215 -8.07 -6.22 11.76
CA LEU A 215 -9.37 -6.31 11.10
C LEU A 215 -9.31 -5.68 9.71
N SER A 216 -9.90 -6.35 8.73
CA SER A 216 -10.04 -5.80 7.37
C SER A 216 -11.19 -4.79 7.26
N PHE A 217 -12.16 -4.86 8.15
CA PHE A 217 -13.31 -3.96 8.30
C PHE A 217 -13.80 -3.98 9.76
N PRO A 218 -14.57 -2.98 10.20
CA PRO A 218 -15.15 -2.96 11.55
C PRO A 218 -16.01 -4.21 11.82
N THR A 219 -15.95 -4.69 13.05
CA THR A 219 -16.75 -5.83 13.54
C THR A 219 -18.19 -5.40 13.79
#